data_8780c3a0bbc50328e8c9e5734d1e8f90
#
_entry.id   8780c3a0bbc50328e8c9e5734d1e8f90
#
_cell.length_a   1.000
_cell.length_b   1.000
_cell.length_c   1.000
_cell.angle_alpha   90.00
_cell.angle_beta   90.00
_cell.angle_gamma   90.00
#
_symmetry.space_group_name_H-M   'P 1'
#
loop_
_entity.id
_entity.type
_entity.pdbx_description
1 polymer ?
#
loop_
_entity_poly.entity_id
_entity_poly.type
_entity_poly.pdbx_seq_one_letter_code
_entity_poly.pdbx_strand_id
1 'polypeptide(L)'
;MQKRRLLASAALAITALGCGATSLSRTAGAAESPKQAPADNRRIAVVYFTKTGNTKSLAEAVRHMTGAALFRVETVEPYPESYGSATEIVKDELQRGVIRPIRPLAFNPDDYDVVVLTTPTWWHHAAMPLQTWIRSVDLSAKKILTANTHGGGGLMHTREDFEALLAGRRLGTHLTVYGAVRPQDAKVRS
;
A
#
# COMPACT_ATOMS: atom_id res chain seq x y z
N MET A 1 13.20 -48.91 -7.23
CA MET A 1 14.66 -48.95 -7.39
C MET A 1 15.30 -47.77 -6.72
N GLN A 2 16.00 -48.09 -5.65
CA GLN A 2 16.63 -47.20 -4.69
C GLN A 2 18.05 -46.89 -5.19
N LYS A 3 18.50 -45.63 -5.18
CA LYS A 3 19.92 -45.32 -5.17
C LYS A 3 20.24 -44.21 -4.18
N ARG A 4 20.68 -44.66 -3.02
CA ARG A 4 21.43 -43.89 -2.01
C ARG A 4 22.86 -43.66 -2.55
N ARG A 5 23.43 -42.50 -2.30
CA ARG A 5 24.87 -42.23 -2.21
C ARG A 5 25.07 -41.19 -1.12
N LEU A 6 25.52 -41.58 -0.02
CA LEU A 6 26.78 -41.81 0.70
C LEU A 6 27.69 -40.56 0.76
N LEU A 7 27.89 -40.21 2.03
CA LEU A 7 28.81 -39.26 2.65
C LEU A 7 30.29 -39.46 2.24
N ALA A 8 31.02 -38.36 2.26
CA ALA A 8 32.46 -38.41 2.51
C ALA A 8 32.87 -37.17 3.32
N SER A 9 33.14 -37.42 4.59
CA SER A 9 33.88 -36.52 5.48
C SER A 9 35.36 -36.57 5.12
N ALA A 10 36.05 -35.43 5.09
CA ALA A 10 37.49 -35.36 5.17
C ALA A 10 37.87 -34.29 6.20
N ALA A 11 38.29 -34.76 7.34
CA ALA A 11 38.98 -33.97 8.35
C ALA A 11 40.47 -33.91 7.96
N LEU A 12 41.06 -32.73 7.99
CA LEU A 12 42.50 -32.57 7.97
C LEU A 12 42.90 -31.59 9.07
N ALA A 13 43.59 -32.17 10.07
CA ALA A 13 44.26 -31.44 11.14
C ALA A 13 45.64 -31.01 10.63
N ILE A 14 46.03 -29.77 10.84
CA ILE A 14 47.42 -29.34 10.80
C ILE A 14 47.73 -28.50 12.03
N THR A 15 48.76 -28.95 12.70
CA THR A 15 49.40 -28.53 13.96
C THR A 15 49.95 -27.10 13.94
N ALA A 16 50.00 -26.55 15.11
CA ALA A 16 50.58 -25.28 15.50
C ALA A 16 52.11 -25.20 15.28
N LEU A 17 52.59 -24.00 14.98
CA LEU A 17 53.81 -23.44 15.63
C LEU A 17 53.93 -21.92 15.40
N GLY A 18 54.20 -21.20 16.46
CA GLY A 18 55.15 -20.07 16.47
C GLY A 18 54.59 -18.63 16.56
N CYS A 19 54.60 -18.15 17.75
CA CYS A 19 54.99 -16.80 18.25
C CYS A 19 54.99 -15.62 17.26
N GLY A 20 54.26 -14.59 17.64
CA GLY A 20 54.38 -13.25 17.10
C GLY A 20 53.29 -12.33 17.67
N ALA A 21 53.51 -11.76 18.85
CA ALA A 21 52.62 -10.77 19.42
C ALA A 21 52.73 -9.43 18.67
N THR A 22 51.74 -9.11 17.86
CA THR A 22 51.44 -7.73 17.46
C THR A 22 49.99 -7.46 17.75
N SER A 23 49.78 -6.65 18.77
CA SER A 23 48.48 -6.13 19.20
C SER A 23 47.94 -5.19 18.11
N LEU A 24 47.14 -5.69 17.20
CA LEU A 24 46.27 -4.89 16.36
C LEU A 24 45.01 -4.56 17.15
N SER A 25 44.98 -3.37 17.73
CA SER A 25 43.76 -2.77 18.25
C SER A 25 42.74 -2.73 17.14
N ARG A 26 41.80 -3.70 17.13
CA ARG A 26 40.57 -3.60 16.40
C ARG A 26 39.71 -2.52 17.06
N THR A 27 39.75 -1.32 16.56
CA THR A 27 38.69 -0.36 16.79
C THR A 27 37.42 -1.01 16.28
N ALA A 28 36.59 -1.51 17.18
CA ALA A 28 35.23 -1.89 16.93
C ALA A 28 34.53 -0.60 16.46
N GLY A 29 34.32 -0.46 15.17
CA GLY A 29 33.43 0.53 14.64
C GLY A 29 32.08 0.28 15.27
N ALA A 30 31.64 1.20 16.12
CA ALA A 30 30.29 1.24 16.62
C ALA A 30 29.37 1.26 15.39
N ALA A 31 28.61 0.18 15.20
CA ALA A 31 27.52 0.19 14.26
C ALA A 31 26.58 1.31 14.70
N GLU A 32 26.57 2.41 13.95
CA GLU A 32 25.57 3.44 14.13
C GLU A 32 24.20 2.78 14.01
N SER A 33 23.47 2.77 15.11
CA SER A 33 22.05 2.41 15.09
C SER A 33 21.36 3.30 14.06
N PRO A 34 20.52 2.75 13.18
CA PRO A 34 19.83 3.55 12.18
C PRO A 34 19.09 4.68 12.92
N LYS A 35 19.45 5.92 12.59
CA LYS A 35 18.84 7.13 13.11
C LYS A 35 17.35 7.03 12.84
N GLN A 36 16.60 6.75 13.89
CA GLN A 36 15.14 6.65 13.82
C GLN A 36 14.64 8.00 13.30
N ALA A 37 14.02 8.01 12.12
CA ALA A 37 13.41 9.21 11.58
C ALA A 37 12.49 9.80 12.66
N PRO A 38 12.43 11.15 12.81
CA PRO A 38 11.58 11.77 13.82
C PRO A 38 10.16 11.23 13.64
N ALA A 39 9.54 10.80 14.75
CA ALA A 39 8.18 10.30 14.73
C ALA A 39 7.29 11.37 14.07
N ASP A 40 6.77 11.04 12.90
CA ASP A 40 5.88 11.93 12.16
C ASP A 40 4.57 12.05 12.95
N ASN A 41 4.39 13.13 13.67
CA ASN A 41 3.24 13.36 14.55
C ASN A 41 1.97 13.75 13.77
N ARG A 42 1.96 13.61 12.45
CA ARG A 42 0.81 13.91 11.61
C ARG A 42 -0.29 12.87 11.78
N ARG A 43 -1.51 13.33 11.93
CA ARG A 43 -2.71 12.50 11.98
C ARG A 43 -3.04 12.04 10.57
N ILE A 44 -3.00 10.75 10.33
CA ILE A 44 -3.13 10.14 9.00
C ILE A 44 -4.42 9.33 8.93
N ALA A 45 -5.21 9.53 7.88
CA ALA A 45 -6.33 8.69 7.52
C ALA A 45 -6.07 7.95 6.20
N VAL A 46 -6.51 6.71 6.10
CA VAL A 46 -6.61 5.98 4.84
C VAL A 46 -8.08 5.78 4.51
N VAL A 47 -8.53 6.37 3.41
CA VAL A 47 -9.87 6.13 2.87
C VAL A 47 -9.75 5.21 1.67
N TYR A 48 -10.48 4.09 1.70
CA TYR A 48 -10.31 3.06 0.70
C TYR A 48 -11.64 2.42 0.26
N PHE A 49 -11.67 1.99 -1.00
CA PHE A 49 -12.68 1.08 -1.50
C PHE A 49 -12.03 -0.26 -1.88
N THR A 50 -12.72 -1.36 -1.63
CA THR A 50 -12.27 -2.72 -2.01
C THR A 50 -13.45 -3.65 -2.22
N LYS A 51 -13.40 -4.51 -3.24
CA LYS A 51 -14.35 -5.62 -3.43
C LYS A 51 -13.77 -6.94 -2.91
N THR A 52 -12.56 -7.27 -3.34
CA THR A 52 -11.93 -8.59 -3.11
C THR A 52 -10.93 -8.60 -1.96
N GLY A 53 -10.69 -7.46 -1.31
CA GLY A 53 -9.75 -7.36 -0.18
C GLY A 53 -8.34 -6.89 -0.56
N ASN A 54 -7.95 -6.85 -1.82
CA ASN A 54 -6.60 -6.42 -2.21
C ASN A 54 -6.28 -5.00 -1.74
N THR A 55 -7.17 -4.04 -2.02
CA THR A 55 -6.99 -2.65 -1.57
C THR A 55 -7.08 -2.52 -0.05
N LYS A 56 -7.91 -3.35 0.62
CA LYS A 56 -7.95 -3.42 2.08
C LYS A 56 -6.58 -3.81 2.64
N SER A 57 -5.92 -4.83 2.05
CA SER A 57 -4.59 -5.24 2.52
C SER A 57 -3.54 -4.14 2.37
N LEU A 58 -3.62 -3.32 1.32
CA LEU A 58 -2.77 -2.14 1.16
C LEU A 58 -3.06 -1.09 2.24
N ALA A 59 -4.33 -0.80 2.51
CA ALA A 59 -4.74 0.13 3.57
C ALA A 59 -4.25 -0.33 4.95
N GLU A 60 -4.35 -1.63 5.25
CA GLU A 60 -3.85 -2.23 6.48
C GLU A 60 -2.32 -2.15 6.59
N ALA A 61 -1.60 -2.33 5.49
CA ALA A 61 -0.14 -2.15 5.46
C ALA A 61 0.25 -0.70 5.76
N VAL A 62 -0.44 0.28 5.18
CA VAL A 62 -0.22 1.70 5.50
C VAL A 62 -0.51 1.98 6.97
N ARG A 63 -1.62 1.47 7.51
CA ARG A 63 -1.94 1.59 8.94
C ARG A 63 -0.86 0.99 9.81
N HIS A 64 -0.36 -0.19 9.47
CA HIS A 64 0.70 -0.85 10.24
C HIS A 64 1.98 -0.02 10.32
N MET A 65 2.33 0.65 9.22
CA MET A 65 3.55 1.48 9.14
C MET A 65 3.39 2.86 9.79
N THR A 66 2.18 3.42 9.83
CA THR A 66 1.98 4.84 10.15
C THR A 66 1.04 5.10 11.33
N GLY A 67 0.32 4.08 11.83
CA GLY A 67 -0.74 4.25 12.80
C GLY A 67 -2.03 4.87 12.25
N ALA A 68 -2.18 4.98 10.92
CA ALA A 68 -3.32 5.64 10.28
C ALA A 68 -4.68 5.05 10.67
N ALA A 69 -5.68 5.90 10.78
CA ALA A 69 -7.08 5.47 10.89
C ALA A 69 -7.58 4.97 9.52
N LEU A 70 -8.40 3.91 9.52
CA LEU A 70 -8.94 3.31 8.30
C LEU A 70 -10.42 3.63 8.13
N PHE A 71 -10.79 4.06 6.93
CA PHE A 71 -12.16 4.37 6.53
C PHE A 71 -12.50 3.63 5.24
N ARG A 72 -13.43 2.69 5.33
CA ARG A 72 -13.90 1.93 4.17
C ARG A 72 -15.09 2.61 3.54
N VAL A 73 -14.99 2.94 2.26
CA VAL A 73 -16.14 3.35 1.45
C VAL A 73 -16.95 2.10 1.11
N GLU A 74 -18.24 2.15 1.36
CA GLU A 74 -19.19 1.06 1.05
C GLU A 74 -20.30 1.59 0.14
N THR A 75 -20.70 0.78 -0.84
CA THR A 75 -21.83 1.10 -1.69
C THR A 75 -23.15 0.78 -0.99
N VAL A 76 -24.21 1.51 -1.30
CA VAL A 76 -25.57 1.20 -0.81
C VAL A 76 -25.97 -0.18 -1.32
N GLU A 77 -25.83 -0.40 -2.62
CA GLU A 77 -25.99 -1.70 -3.25
C GLU A 77 -24.62 -2.31 -3.54
N PRO A 78 -24.29 -3.49 -3.00
CA PRO A 78 -23.01 -4.13 -3.26
C PRO A 78 -22.90 -4.54 -4.75
N TYR A 79 -21.68 -4.58 -5.28
CA TYR A 79 -21.44 -5.18 -6.58
C TYR A 79 -21.64 -6.69 -6.51
N PRO A 80 -22.13 -7.33 -7.58
CA PRO A 80 -22.29 -8.79 -7.63
C PRO A 80 -20.99 -9.52 -7.29
N GLU A 81 -21.10 -10.69 -6.67
CA GLU A 81 -19.95 -11.54 -6.37
C GLU A 81 -19.24 -12.02 -7.64
N SER A 82 -20.01 -12.37 -8.67
CA SER A 82 -19.48 -12.77 -9.98
C SER A 82 -18.62 -11.66 -10.59
N TYR A 83 -17.41 -12.03 -10.99
CA TYR A 83 -16.48 -11.10 -11.65
C TYR A 83 -17.07 -10.51 -12.93
N GLY A 84 -17.66 -11.36 -13.80
CA GLY A 84 -18.23 -10.91 -15.07
C GLY A 84 -19.36 -9.90 -14.87
N SER A 85 -20.34 -10.22 -14.01
CA SER A 85 -21.46 -9.30 -13.73
C SER A 85 -21.00 -7.98 -13.11
N ALA A 86 -20.04 -8.03 -12.19
CA ALA A 86 -19.48 -6.81 -11.61
C ALA A 86 -18.77 -5.95 -12.66
N THR A 87 -18.04 -6.60 -13.56
CA THR A 87 -17.27 -5.95 -14.63
C THR A 87 -18.18 -5.21 -15.61
N GLU A 88 -19.30 -5.81 -16.04
CA GLU A 88 -20.27 -5.16 -16.94
C GLU A 88 -20.94 -3.94 -16.29
N ILE A 89 -21.29 -4.04 -15.00
CA ILE A 89 -21.86 -2.90 -14.26
C ILE A 89 -20.84 -1.75 -14.20
N VAL A 90 -19.59 -2.05 -13.85
CA VAL A 90 -18.54 -1.03 -13.76
C VAL A 90 -18.28 -0.35 -15.09
N LYS A 91 -18.29 -1.12 -16.18
CA LYS A 91 -18.14 -0.61 -17.55
C LYS A 91 -19.28 0.36 -17.90
N ASP A 92 -20.53 -0.02 -17.62
CA ASP A 92 -21.69 0.84 -17.86
C ASP A 92 -21.62 2.13 -17.00
N GLU A 93 -21.27 2.02 -15.72
CA GLU A 93 -21.09 3.17 -14.83
C GLU A 93 -20.06 4.16 -15.37
N LEU A 94 -18.90 3.67 -15.83
CA LEU A 94 -17.85 4.51 -16.40
C LEU A 94 -18.29 5.18 -17.70
N GLN A 95 -18.93 4.42 -18.61
CA GLN A 95 -19.40 4.94 -19.91
C GLN A 95 -20.49 6.01 -19.74
N ARG A 96 -21.36 5.84 -18.76
CA ARG A 96 -22.48 6.77 -18.49
C ARG A 96 -22.14 7.87 -17.49
N GLY A 97 -20.96 7.82 -16.87
CA GLY A 97 -20.58 8.76 -15.82
C GLY A 97 -21.47 8.66 -14.57
N VAL A 98 -21.98 7.47 -14.27
CA VAL A 98 -22.91 7.26 -13.14
C VAL A 98 -22.21 7.44 -11.82
N ILE A 99 -22.77 8.25 -10.95
CA ILE A 99 -22.35 8.37 -9.55
C ILE A 99 -23.01 7.23 -8.76
N ARG A 100 -22.20 6.21 -8.37
CA ARG A 100 -22.72 5.12 -7.58
C ARG A 100 -23.01 5.56 -6.14
N PRO A 101 -24.22 5.33 -5.61
CA PRO A 101 -24.55 5.67 -4.23
C PRO A 101 -23.67 4.92 -3.23
N ILE A 102 -23.16 5.65 -2.25
CA ILE A 102 -22.35 5.12 -1.16
C ILE A 102 -23.04 5.32 0.19
N ARG A 103 -22.72 4.49 1.16
CA ARG A 103 -23.16 4.66 2.54
C ARG A 103 -22.44 5.87 3.16
N PRO A 104 -23.09 6.59 4.09
CA PRO A 104 -22.42 7.64 4.84
C PRO A 104 -21.14 7.11 5.51
N LEU A 105 -20.05 7.87 5.39
CA LEU A 105 -18.79 7.55 6.03
C LEU A 105 -18.57 8.51 7.20
N ALA A 106 -18.38 7.98 8.40
CA ALA A 106 -18.07 8.77 9.59
C ALA A 106 -16.61 9.27 9.53
N PHE A 107 -16.36 10.21 8.64
CA PHE A 107 -15.06 10.83 8.41
C PHE A 107 -15.17 12.34 8.58
N ASN A 108 -14.38 12.88 9.50
CA ASN A 108 -14.22 14.33 9.64
C ASN A 108 -12.83 14.74 9.13
N PRO A 109 -12.75 15.55 8.05
CA PRO A 109 -11.45 15.99 7.52
C PRO A 109 -10.59 16.71 8.56
N ASP A 110 -11.17 17.45 9.49
CA ASP A 110 -10.43 18.26 10.47
C ASP A 110 -9.64 17.43 11.49
N ASP A 111 -9.96 16.15 11.59
CA ASP A 111 -9.22 15.23 12.46
C ASP A 111 -7.88 14.75 11.85
N TYR A 112 -7.59 15.08 10.59
CA TYR A 112 -6.45 14.54 9.86
C TYR A 112 -5.65 15.61 9.10
N ASP A 113 -4.34 15.43 9.04
CA ASP A 113 -3.41 16.30 8.33
C ASP A 113 -3.05 15.71 6.95
N VAL A 114 -3.07 14.37 6.86
CA VAL A 114 -2.78 13.61 5.65
C VAL A 114 -3.90 12.62 5.38
N VAL A 115 -4.38 12.59 4.14
CA VAL A 115 -5.36 11.61 3.67
C VAL A 115 -4.74 10.76 2.57
N VAL A 116 -4.74 9.45 2.77
CA VAL A 116 -4.29 8.46 1.78
C VAL A 116 -5.54 7.87 1.13
N LEU A 117 -5.67 8.02 -0.18
CA LEU A 117 -6.79 7.51 -0.96
C LEU A 117 -6.35 6.24 -1.69
N THR A 118 -7.02 5.12 -1.44
CA THR A 118 -6.65 3.85 -2.07
C THR A 118 -7.84 3.19 -2.76
N THR A 119 -7.62 2.73 -4.00
CA THR A 119 -8.66 2.20 -4.89
C THR A 119 -8.17 0.96 -5.65
N PRO A 120 -9.03 0.01 -6.02
CA PRO A 120 -8.68 -0.91 -7.09
C PRO A 120 -8.75 -0.20 -8.45
N THR A 121 -7.90 -0.61 -9.40
CA THR A 121 -8.05 -0.23 -10.81
C THR A 121 -9.14 -1.08 -11.43
N TRP A 122 -10.23 -0.45 -11.86
CA TRP A 122 -11.36 -1.08 -12.54
C TRP A 122 -11.57 -0.47 -13.91
N TRP A 123 -11.55 -1.29 -14.95
CA TRP A 123 -11.64 -0.78 -16.33
C TRP A 123 -10.72 0.42 -16.60
N HIS A 124 -9.46 0.28 -16.14
CA HIS A 124 -8.40 1.28 -16.27
C HIS A 124 -8.54 2.53 -15.38
N HIS A 125 -9.61 2.67 -14.62
CA HIS A 125 -9.94 3.84 -13.81
C HIS A 125 -9.97 3.55 -12.31
N ALA A 126 -9.94 4.60 -11.50
CA ALA A 126 -10.25 4.52 -10.08
C ALA A 126 -11.70 4.07 -9.89
N ALA A 127 -11.96 3.15 -8.95
CA ALA A 127 -13.31 2.62 -8.73
C ALA A 127 -14.31 3.73 -8.37
N MET A 128 -15.48 3.71 -9.00
CA MET A 128 -16.52 4.73 -8.87
C MET A 128 -16.95 5.04 -7.42
N PRO A 129 -17.04 4.07 -6.49
CA PRO A 129 -17.40 4.38 -5.11
C PRO A 129 -16.42 5.34 -4.42
N LEU A 130 -15.11 5.18 -4.65
CA LEU A 130 -14.13 6.11 -4.09
C LEU A 130 -14.21 7.47 -4.78
N GLN A 131 -14.41 7.52 -6.09
CA GLN A 131 -14.63 8.77 -6.82
C GLN A 131 -15.86 9.51 -6.28
N THR A 132 -16.98 8.81 -6.01
CA THR A 132 -18.18 9.37 -5.40
C THR A 132 -17.87 10.03 -4.05
N TRP A 133 -17.13 9.32 -3.20
CA TRP A 133 -16.76 9.86 -1.90
C TRP A 133 -15.89 11.12 -2.01
N ILE A 134 -14.88 11.10 -2.88
CA ILE A 134 -13.99 12.26 -3.11
C ILE A 134 -14.78 13.52 -3.51
N ARG A 135 -15.83 13.35 -4.31
CA ARG A 135 -16.70 14.47 -4.73
C ARG A 135 -17.59 15.02 -3.60
N SER A 136 -17.80 14.23 -2.55
CA SER A 136 -18.70 14.60 -1.43
C SER A 136 -17.98 15.21 -0.24
N VAL A 137 -16.64 15.31 -0.24
CA VAL A 137 -15.84 15.75 0.91
C VAL A 137 -14.89 16.88 0.53
N ASP A 138 -14.72 17.84 1.43
CA ASP A 138 -13.68 18.87 1.25
C ASP A 138 -12.33 18.41 1.80
N LEU A 139 -11.37 18.25 0.90
CA LEU A 139 -9.98 17.88 1.20
C LEU A 139 -8.99 19.01 0.86
N SER A 140 -9.45 20.24 0.67
CA SER A 140 -8.63 21.36 0.17
C SER A 140 -7.43 21.68 1.08
N ALA A 141 -7.60 21.57 2.39
CA ALA A 141 -6.56 21.87 3.38
C ALA A 141 -5.61 20.67 3.66
N LYS A 142 -5.83 19.53 3.02
CA LYS A 142 -5.12 18.29 3.34
C LYS A 142 -3.97 17.99 2.39
N LYS A 143 -2.92 17.32 2.90
CA LYS A 143 -1.95 16.63 2.05
C LYS A 143 -2.55 15.31 1.62
N ILE A 144 -2.63 15.07 0.31
CA ILE A 144 -3.27 13.87 -0.23
C ILE A 144 -2.21 12.98 -0.88
N LEU A 145 -2.18 11.72 -0.49
CA LEU A 145 -1.43 10.66 -1.14
C LEU A 145 -2.42 9.71 -1.79
N THR A 146 -2.07 9.13 -2.92
CA THR A 146 -2.97 8.24 -3.64
C THR A 146 -2.30 6.90 -3.95
N ALA A 147 -3.09 5.84 -4.01
CA ALA A 147 -2.59 4.54 -4.42
C ALA A 147 -3.66 3.70 -5.11
N ASN A 148 -3.22 2.78 -5.97
CA ASN A 148 -4.11 1.78 -6.55
C ASN A 148 -3.57 0.36 -6.40
N THR A 149 -4.48 -0.60 -6.36
CA THR A 149 -4.18 -2.02 -6.53
C THR A 149 -4.74 -2.51 -7.87
N HIS A 150 -4.02 -3.41 -8.53
CA HIS A 150 -4.43 -3.93 -9.85
C HIS A 150 -4.11 -5.42 -10.01
N GLY A 151 -4.79 -6.09 -10.92
CA GLY A 151 -4.59 -7.50 -11.25
C GLY A 151 -3.71 -7.77 -12.48
N GLY A 152 -2.95 -6.76 -12.94
CA GLY A 152 -2.07 -6.89 -14.12
C GLY A 152 -2.02 -5.63 -14.99
N GLY A 153 -3.04 -4.77 -14.96
CA GLY A 153 -3.12 -3.55 -15.78
C GLY A 153 -2.19 -2.40 -15.37
N GLY A 154 -1.64 -2.43 -14.16
CA GLY A 154 -0.79 -1.34 -13.68
C GLY A 154 -1.57 -0.10 -13.26
N LEU A 155 -0.96 1.06 -13.47
CA LEU A 155 -1.49 2.36 -13.10
C LEU A 155 -2.71 2.77 -13.94
N MET A 156 -2.65 2.54 -15.24
CA MET A 156 -3.65 2.97 -16.22
C MET A 156 -4.02 4.46 -16.03
N HIS A 157 -5.30 4.82 -16.07
CA HIS A 157 -5.78 6.19 -15.86
C HIS A 157 -6.08 6.53 -14.41
N THR A 158 -5.75 5.64 -13.46
CA THR A 158 -6.10 5.83 -12.04
C THR A 158 -5.49 7.11 -11.45
N ARG A 159 -4.27 7.46 -11.88
CA ARG A 159 -3.60 8.67 -11.42
C ARG A 159 -4.26 9.92 -12.01
N GLU A 160 -4.55 9.91 -13.29
CA GLU A 160 -5.24 11.00 -14.00
C GLU A 160 -6.64 11.25 -13.40
N ASP A 161 -7.35 10.17 -13.03
CA ASP A 161 -8.63 10.29 -12.33
C ASP A 161 -8.47 11.05 -11.00
N PHE A 162 -7.45 10.70 -10.20
CA PHE A 162 -7.18 11.43 -8.96
C PHE A 162 -6.76 12.87 -9.21
N GLU A 163 -5.93 13.14 -10.20
CA GLU A 163 -5.51 14.50 -10.58
C GLU A 163 -6.71 15.36 -11.00
N ALA A 164 -7.64 14.79 -11.76
CA ALA A 164 -8.87 15.48 -12.17
C ALA A 164 -9.83 15.72 -11.00
N LEU A 165 -10.06 14.70 -10.17
CA LEU A 165 -10.97 14.78 -9.00
C LEU A 165 -10.47 15.74 -7.93
N LEU A 166 -9.17 15.89 -7.80
CA LEU A 166 -8.49 16.63 -6.75
C LEU A 166 -7.76 17.87 -7.29
N ALA A 167 -8.20 18.37 -8.45
CA ALA A 167 -7.61 19.55 -9.08
C ALA A 167 -7.50 20.72 -8.08
N GLY A 168 -6.34 21.39 -8.07
CA GLY A 168 -6.05 22.49 -7.15
C GLY A 168 -5.71 22.09 -5.71
N ARG A 169 -5.67 20.78 -5.38
CA ARG A 169 -5.31 20.27 -4.05
C ARG A 169 -3.83 19.85 -3.99
N ARG A 170 -3.32 19.68 -2.76
CA ARG A 170 -1.91 19.28 -2.52
C ARG A 170 -1.72 17.78 -2.69
N LEU A 171 -1.59 17.32 -3.94
CA LEU A 171 -1.30 15.93 -4.26
C LEU A 171 0.18 15.62 -4.03
N GLY A 172 0.43 14.50 -3.36
CA GLY A 172 1.75 13.90 -3.20
C GLY A 172 1.98 12.71 -4.15
N THR A 173 2.80 11.78 -3.71
CA THR A 173 3.15 10.58 -4.49
C THR A 173 1.95 9.68 -4.71
N HIS A 174 1.88 9.07 -5.90
CA HIS A 174 0.98 7.96 -6.21
C HIS A 174 1.76 6.64 -6.17
N LEU A 175 1.17 5.61 -5.55
CA LEU A 175 1.71 4.26 -5.46
C LEU A 175 0.82 3.28 -6.24
N THR A 176 1.43 2.46 -7.09
CA THR A 176 0.76 1.37 -7.81
C THR A 176 1.22 0.02 -7.26
N VAL A 177 0.28 -0.89 -6.95
CA VAL A 177 0.56 -2.16 -6.30
C VAL A 177 -0.15 -3.32 -7.03
N TYR A 178 0.60 -4.36 -7.35
CA TYR A 178 0.04 -5.58 -7.93
C TYR A 178 -0.56 -6.48 -6.85
N GLY A 179 -1.83 -6.85 -6.99
CA GLY A 179 -2.51 -7.79 -6.10
C GLY A 179 -2.67 -7.30 -4.66
N ALA A 180 -2.58 -8.23 -3.71
CA ALA A 180 -2.64 -7.96 -2.28
C ALA A 180 -1.26 -7.68 -1.70
N VAL A 181 -1.20 -6.81 -0.70
CA VAL A 181 0.00 -6.57 0.12
C VAL A 181 -0.07 -7.44 1.37
N ARG A 182 0.99 -8.17 1.65
CA ARG A 182 1.12 -8.85 2.94
C ARG A 182 1.85 -7.91 3.91
N PRO A 183 1.39 -7.76 5.15
CA PRO A 183 2.00 -6.84 6.12
C PRO A 183 3.51 -7.03 6.30
N GLN A 184 3.99 -8.28 6.22
CA GLN A 184 5.42 -8.60 6.31
C GLN A 184 6.24 -8.12 5.09
N ASP A 185 5.60 -7.83 3.96
CA ASP A 185 6.27 -7.33 2.76
C ASP A 185 6.40 -5.80 2.77
N ALA A 186 5.67 -5.12 3.67
CA ALA A 186 5.70 -3.69 3.85
C ALA A 186 6.96 -3.27 4.64
N LYS A 187 8.11 -3.27 3.97
CA LYS A 187 9.35 -2.73 4.52
C LYS A 187 9.48 -1.27 4.14
N VAL A 188 9.59 -0.40 5.14
CA VAL A 188 10.04 0.98 4.91
C VAL A 188 11.50 0.88 4.46
N ARG A 189 11.79 1.22 3.22
CA ARG A 189 13.17 1.50 2.82
C ARG A 189 13.50 2.90 3.33
N SER A 190 14.28 2.92 4.39
CA SER A 190 14.94 4.13 4.91
C SER A 190 16.00 4.63 3.93
#